data_97ef5d455fba27b8933c6371f5f294a9
#
_entry.id   97ef5d455fba27b8933c6371f5f294a9
#
_cell.length_a   1.000
_cell.length_b   1.000
_cell.length_c   1.000
_cell.angle_alpha   90.00
_cell.angle_beta   90.00
_cell.angle_gamma   90.00
#
_symmetry.space_group_name_H-M   'P 1'
#
loop_
_entity.id
_entity.type
_entity.pdbx_description
1 polymer ?
#
loop_
_entity_poly.entity_id
_entity_poly.type
_entity_poly.pdbx_seq_one_letter_code
_entity_poly.pdbx_strand_id
1 'polypeptide(L)'
;MGYVVYVVDTETTGLDPINNEVIEVSMCRLFLDVKDSNEEIKTWLLQAVKPETIEDAALKISGHKREDILNLSKFGKENYIHPKKVLPDIENWIMQDNMAVTDRVMVGQNVLFDYNMLNALWKRHDAYDTFPFQTGPNKFTLDTKDITVLIDLCTGKKRERYNLGSLVKSFGVKSRKAHRAEEDVIMTKDLLLTQLAPLKEVLVEAFKNCYDK
;
A
#
# COMPACT_ATOMS: atom_id res chain seq x y z
N MET A 1 5.81 10.84 20.07
CA MET A 1 6.07 9.88 18.98
C MET A 1 5.39 10.42 17.75
N GLY A 2 6.05 10.35 16.59
CA GLY A 2 5.48 10.82 15.33
C GLY A 2 4.51 9.79 14.72
N TYR A 3 4.22 9.95 13.44
CA TYR A 3 3.41 9.01 12.68
C TYR A 3 4.25 7.83 12.17
N VAL A 4 3.62 6.65 12.06
CA VAL A 4 4.15 5.52 11.31
C VAL A 4 3.48 5.46 9.93
N VAL A 5 4.28 5.27 8.91
CA VAL A 5 3.83 5.18 7.52
C VAL A 5 3.84 3.72 7.07
N TYR A 6 2.74 3.28 6.48
CA TYR A 6 2.61 2.00 5.81
C TYR A 6 2.43 2.24 4.32
N VAL A 7 3.47 1.99 3.53
CA VAL A 7 3.34 1.96 2.08
C VAL A 7 2.72 0.62 1.70
N VAL A 8 1.61 0.66 1.00
CA VAL A 8 0.77 -0.53 0.74
C VAL A 8 0.49 -0.65 -0.74
N ASP A 9 0.47 -1.89 -1.21
CA ASP A 9 -0.02 -2.27 -2.54
C ASP A 9 -0.71 -3.62 -2.46
N THR A 10 -1.75 -3.82 -3.28
CA THR A 10 -2.55 -5.05 -3.31
C THR A 10 -2.76 -5.55 -4.72
N GLU A 11 -2.58 -6.87 -4.92
CA GLU A 11 -3.09 -7.54 -6.11
C GLU A 11 -4.44 -8.18 -5.80
N THR A 12 -5.35 -8.10 -6.75
CA THR A 12 -6.75 -8.45 -6.53
C THR A 12 -7.33 -9.29 -7.67
N THR A 13 -8.47 -9.92 -7.42
CA THR A 13 -9.20 -10.68 -8.45
C THR A 13 -10.04 -9.80 -9.38
N GLY A 14 -10.04 -8.48 -9.19
CA GLY A 14 -10.75 -7.49 -9.98
C GLY A 14 -10.80 -6.14 -9.24
N LEU A 15 -11.59 -5.19 -9.72
CA LEU A 15 -11.54 -3.79 -9.25
C LEU A 15 -12.65 -3.42 -8.25
N ASP A 16 -13.64 -4.27 -8.06
CA ASP A 16 -14.78 -3.99 -7.16
C ASP A 16 -14.54 -4.56 -5.75
N PRO A 17 -14.33 -3.72 -4.72
CA PRO A 17 -14.08 -4.19 -3.36
C PRO A 17 -15.26 -4.96 -2.73
N ILE A 18 -16.46 -4.86 -3.29
CA ILE A 18 -17.63 -5.62 -2.82
C ILE A 18 -17.58 -7.07 -3.31
N ASN A 19 -17.23 -7.26 -4.57
CA ASN A 19 -17.27 -8.56 -5.23
C ASN A 19 -15.91 -9.23 -5.32
N ASN A 20 -14.86 -8.47 -5.64
CA ASN A 20 -13.52 -9.02 -5.83
C ASN A 20 -12.74 -9.18 -4.52
N GLU A 21 -11.66 -9.95 -4.57
CA GLU A 21 -10.88 -10.34 -3.41
C GLU A 21 -9.42 -9.91 -3.55
N VAL A 22 -8.80 -9.62 -2.42
CA VAL A 22 -7.35 -9.43 -2.33
C VAL A 22 -6.65 -10.78 -2.34
N ILE A 23 -5.64 -10.94 -3.18
CA ILE A 23 -4.86 -12.18 -3.33
C ILE A 23 -3.37 -12.03 -3.01
N GLU A 24 -2.85 -10.80 -3.03
CA GLU A 24 -1.52 -10.46 -2.52
C GLU A 24 -1.62 -9.12 -1.79
N VAL A 25 -0.98 -9.01 -0.63
CA VAL A 25 -0.81 -7.75 0.11
C VAL A 25 0.66 -7.59 0.39
N SER A 26 1.23 -6.46 0.02
CA SER A 26 2.56 -6.07 0.47
C SER A 26 2.50 -4.76 1.23
N MET A 27 3.27 -4.67 2.31
CA MET A 27 3.37 -3.46 3.12
C MET A 27 4.83 -3.19 3.49
N CYS A 28 5.21 -1.91 3.42
CA CYS A 28 6.48 -1.42 3.96
C CYS A 28 6.20 -0.47 5.12
N ARG A 29 6.74 -0.78 6.30
CA ARG A 29 6.65 0.07 7.50
C ARG A 29 7.82 1.03 7.56
N LEU A 30 7.54 2.33 7.75
CA LEU A 30 8.52 3.41 7.79
C LEU A 30 8.26 4.36 8.97
N PHE A 31 9.32 4.87 9.58
CA PHE A 31 9.29 5.97 10.53
C PHE A 31 10.08 7.15 9.93
N LEU A 32 9.38 8.17 9.43
CA LEU A 32 9.98 9.27 8.66
C LEU A 32 10.76 10.28 9.51
N ASP A 33 10.54 10.29 10.82
CA ASP A 33 11.21 11.15 11.81
C ASP A 33 12.47 10.55 12.43
N VAL A 34 12.72 9.26 12.19
CA VAL A 34 13.87 8.52 12.72
C VAL A 34 14.93 8.40 11.63
N LYS A 35 16.15 8.92 11.91
CA LYS A 35 17.33 8.67 11.07
C LYS A 35 17.68 7.19 11.16
N ASP A 36 17.91 6.56 10.00
CA ASP A 36 18.23 5.12 9.91
C ASP A 36 17.14 4.19 10.47
N SER A 37 15.85 4.57 10.34
CA SER A 37 14.75 3.68 10.66
C SER A 37 14.87 2.41 9.79
N ASN A 38 14.91 1.25 10.45
CA ASN A 38 14.83 -0.02 9.74
C ASN A 38 13.51 -0.07 8.99
N GLU A 39 13.58 -0.01 7.67
CA GLU A 39 12.43 -0.34 6.83
C GLU A 39 12.19 -1.86 6.91
N GLU A 40 10.96 -2.23 7.06
CA GLU A 40 10.55 -3.63 7.07
C GLU A 40 9.45 -3.83 6.05
N ILE A 41 9.67 -4.77 5.13
CA ILE A 41 8.70 -5.14 4.10
C ILE A 41 8.20 -6.54 4.39
N LYS A 42 6.88 -6.73 4.32
CA LYS A 42 6.26 -8.03 4.44
C LYS A 42 5.17 -8.21 3.39
N THR A 43 5.12 -9.40 2.81
CA THR A 43 4.16 -9.78 1.77
C THR A 43 3.39 -11.01 2.21
N TRP A 44 2.08 -11.00 1.97
CA TRP A 44 1.17 -12.11 2.24
C TRP A 44 0.42 -12.50 0.98
N LEU A 45 0.30 -13.79 0.74
CA LEU A 45 -0.49 -14.37 -0.34
C LEU A 45 -1.79 -14.94 0.23
N LEU A 46 -2.92 -14.48 -0.30
CA LEU A 46 -4.24 -14.84 0.18
C LEU A 46 -4.97 -15.71 -0.84
N GLN A 47 -5.52 -16.82 -0.34
CA GLN A 47 -6.39 -17.68 -1.14
C GLN A 47 -7.67 -16.94 -1.52
N ALA A 48 -8.05 -16.97 -2.79
CA ALA A 48 -9.38 -16.56 -3.22
C ALA A 48 -10.42 -17.60 -2.77
N VAL A 49 -11.51 -17.11 -2.17
CA VAL A 49 -12.59 -17.97 -1.63
C VAL A 49 -13.88 -17.86 -2.43
N LYS A 50 -13.94 -16.95 -3.42
CA LYS A 50 -15.06 -16.73 -4.33
C LYS A 50 -14.63 -16.92 -5.79
N PRO A 51 -14.55 -18.16 -6.28
CA PRO A 51 -14.06 -18.46 -7.64
C PRO A 51 -14.82 -17.74 -8.75
N GLU A 52 -16.12 -17.49 -8.52
CA GLU A 52 -17.02 -16.85 -9.48
C GLU A 52 -16.76 -15.35 -9.68
N THR A 53 -16.05 -14.70 -8.76
CA THR A 53 -15.74 -13.27 -8.83
C THR A 53 -14.36 -12.96 -9.41
N ILE A 54 -13.62 -14.01 -9.79
CA ILE A 54 -12.26 -13.84 -10.32
C ILE A 54 -12.31 -13.38 -11.79
N GLU A 55 -11.68 -12.24 -12.06
CA GLU A 55 -11.54 -11.69 -13.41
C GLU A 55 -10.19 -12.09 -14.02
N ASP A 56 -10.22 -12.81 -15.14
CA ASP A 56 -9.00 -13.23 -15.83
C ASP A 56 -8.11 -12.06 -16.28
N ALA A 57 -8.74 -10.90 -16.55
CA ALA A 57 -8.02 -9.67 -16.88
C ALA A 57 -7.13 -9.18 -15.71
N ALA A 58 -7.63 -9.24 -14.48
CA ALA A 58 -6.87 -8.89 -13.28
C ALA A 58 -5.71 -9.85 -13.06
N LEU A 59 -5.95 -11.16 -13.17
CA LEU A 59 -4.89 -12.18 -13.03
C LEU A 59 -3.81 -12.06 -14.12
N LYS A 60 -4.19 -11.66 -15.35
CA LYS A 60 -3.24 -11.41 -16.43
C LYS A 60 -2.29 -10.24 -16.13
N ILE A 61 -2.79 -9.22 -15.43
CA ILE A 61 -2.00 -8.04 -15.03
C ILE A 61 -1.04 -8.42 -13.90
N SER A 62 -1.54 -9.01 -12.83
CA SER A 62 -0.75 -9.38 -11.64
C SER A 62 0.16 -10.60 -11.86
N GLY A 63 -0.14 -11.42 -12.88
CA GLY A 63 0.60 -12.64 -13.19
C GLY A 63 0.28 -13.82 -12.27
N HIS A 64 -0.71 -13.70 -11.39
CA HIS A 64 -1.21 -14.82 -10.59
C HIS A 64 -2.00 -15.80 -11.43
N LYS A 65 -1.97 -17.07 -11.05
CA LYS A 65 -2.71 -18.12 -11.75
C LYS A 65 -3.94 -18.52 -10.96
N ARG A 66 -5.05 -18.70 -11.65
CA ARG A 66 -6.33 -19.08 -11.06
C ARG A 66 -6.23 -20.36 -10.22
N GLU A 67 -5.55 -21.38 -10.74
CA GLU A 67 -5.34 -22.64 -10.04
C GLU A 67 -4.52 -22.51 -8.77
N ASP A 68 -3.57 -21.57 -8.71
CA ASP A 68 -2.71 -21.35 -7.55
C ASP A 68 -3.47 -20.61 -6.46
N ILE A 69 -4.15 -19.49 -6.80
CA ILE A 69 -4.92 -18.69 -5.83
C ILE A 69 -6.14 -19.44 -5.25
N LEU A 70 -6.61 -20.48 -5.93
CA LEU A 70 -7.68 -21.37 -5.45
C LEU A 70 -7.13 -22.60 -4.72
N ASN A 71 -5.79 -22.75 -4.59
CA ASN A 71 -5.12 -23.93 -4.05
C ASN A 71 -5.48 -25.24 -4.77
N LEU A 72 -5.75 -25.18 -6.07
CA LEU A 72 -6.03 -26.33 -6.90
C LEU A 72 -4.77 -26.97 -7.51
N SER A 73 -3.69 -26.21 -7.55
CA SER A 73 -2.40 -26.66 -8.10
C SER A 73 -1.68 -27.58 -7.11
N LYS A 74 -1.35 -28.80 -7.54
CA LYS A 74 -0.51 -29.75 -6.77
C LYS A 74 0.98 -29.36 -6.76
N PHE A 75 1.39 -28.46 -7.63
CA PHE A 75 2.79 -28.05 -7.86
C PHE A 75 2.96 -26.52 -7.80
N GLY A 76 2.01 -25.81 -7.21
CA GLY A 76 2.09 -24.37 -7.02
C GLY A 76 3.36 -23.99 -6.24
N LYS A 77 4.10 -22.99 -6.75
CA LYS A 77 5.32 -22.50 -6.09
C LYS A 77 5.02 -21.56 -4.93
N GLU A 78 3.84 -20.97 -4.93
CA GLU A 78 3.40 -19.97 -3.97
C GLU A 78 2.34 -20.56 -3.04
N ASN A 79 2.44 -20.23 -1.77
CA ASN A 79 1.54 -20.77 -0.75
C ASN A 79 0.47 -19.72 -0.42
N TYR A 80 -0.70 -19.82 -1.06
CA TYR A 80 -1.84 -18.97 -0.77
C TYR A 80 -2.58 -19.49 0.46
N ILE A 81 -2.71 -18.64 1.46
CA ILE A 81 -3.29 -19.00 2.75
C ILE A 81 -4.69 -18.40 2.87
N HIS A 82 -5.62 -19.16 3.45
CA HIS A 82 -7.00 -18.69 3.65
C HIS A 82 -7.01 -17.38 4.45
N PRO A 83 -7.77 -16.34 4.02
CA PRO A 83 -7.75 -15.01 4.65
C PRO A 83 -7.93 -15.02 6.17
N LYS A 84 -8.84 -15.82 6.72
CA LYS A 84 -9.04 -15.93 8.18
C LYS A 84 -7.78 -16.34 8.96
N LYS A 85 -6.79 -16.94 8.30
CA LYS A 85 -5.51 -17.30 8.92
C LYS A 85 -4.45 -16.22 8.71
N VAL A 86 -4.55 -15.45 7.60
CA VAL A 86 -3.59 -14.41 7.26
C VAL A 86 -3.87 -13.13 8.02
N LEU A 87 -5.15 -12.75 8.20
CA LEU A 87 -5.52 -11.48 8.85
C LEU A 87 -4.86 -11.31 10.23
N PRO A 88 -4.90 -12.31 11.14
CA PRO A 88 -4.21 -12.20 12.43
C PRO A 88 -2.69 -12.01 12.30
N ASP A 89 -2.06 -12.57 11.27
CA ASP A 89 -0.61 -12.38 11.05
C ASP A 89 -0.29 -10.96 10.57
N ILE A 90 -1.13 -10.39 9.69
CA ILE A 90 -1.03 -8.98 9.28
C ILE A 90 -1.21 -8.06 10.49
N GLU A 91 -2.26 -8.28 11.28
CA GLU A 91 -2.57 -7.50 12.47
C GLU A 91 -1.42 -7.54 13.48
N ASN A 92 -0.92 -8.72 13.80
CA ASN A 92 0.20 -8.92 14.72
C ASN A 92 1.47 -8.20 14.24
N TRP A 93 1.75 -8.24 12.93
CA TRP A 93 2.91 -7.55 12.38
C TRP A 93 2.75 -6.02 12.47
N ILE A 94 1.56 -5.50 12.17
CA ILE A 94 1.29 -4.05 12.29
C ILE A 94 1.37 -3.62 13.75
N MET A 95 0.78 -4.36 14.68
CA MET A 95 0.76 -4.03 16.11
C MET A 95 2.15 -3.98 16.77
N GLN A 96 3.18 -4.57 16.15
CA GLN A 96 4.57 -4.45 16.62
C GLN A 96 5.10 -3.01 16.57
N ASP A 97 4.43 -2.10 15.85
CA ASP A 97 4.78 -0.68 15.82
C ASP A 97 4.49 0.04 17.16
N ASN A 98 3.66 -0.56 18.02
CA ASN A 98 3.20 0.01 19.30
C ASN A 98 2.53 1.38 19.15
N MET A 99 1.94 1.68 17.98
CA MET A 99 1.29 2.94 17.67
C MET A 99 -0.23 2.82 17.77
N ALA A 100 -0.89 3.95 18.09
CA ALA A 100 -2.34 4.03 17.98
C ALA A 100 -2.79 3.97 16.52
N VAL A 101 -4.01 3.49 16.27
CA VAL A 101 -4.60 3.47 14.92
C VAL A 101 -4.63 4.87 14.30
N THR A 102 -4.79 5.91 15.12
CA THR A 102 -4.79 7.32 14.70
C THR A 102 -3.44 7.82 14.20
N ASP A 103 -2.36 7.13 14.53
CA ASP A 103 -1.00 7.55 14.20
C ASP A 103 -0.44 6.78 13.00
N ARG A 104 -1.24 5.87 12.41
CA ARG A 104 -0.89 5.10 11.22
C ARG A 104 -1.38 5.78 9.95
N VAL A 105 -0.46 6.08 9.05
CA VAL A 105 -0.75 6.67 7.73
C VAL A 105 -0.56 5.61 6.66
N MET A 106 -1.60 5.31 5.89
CA MET A 106 -1.50 4.44 4.73
C MET A 106 -1.08 5.25 3.51
N VAL A 107 -0.02 4.83 2.82
CA VAL A 107 0.49 5.46 1.60
C VAL A 107 0.47 4.46 0.45
N GLY A 108 0.16 4.95 -0.73
CA GLY A 108 0.15 4.12 -1.94
C GLY A 108 0.13 4.97 -3.22
N GLN A 109 0.07 4.29 -4.34
CA GLN A 109 -0.22 4.89 -5.64
C GLN A 109 -1.68 4.58 -6.00
N ASN A 110 -2.57 5.57 -5.96
CA ASN A 110 -4.02 5.38 -5.95
C ASN A 110 -4.51 4.64 -4.68
N VAL A 111 -3.95 5.03 -3.55
CA VAL A 111 -4.07 4.37 -2.24
C VAL A 111 -5.51 4.08 -1.79
N LEU A 112 -6.49 4.84 -2.26
CA LEU A 112 -7.89 4.60 -1.92
C LEU A 112 -8.41 3.27 -2.47
N PHE A 113 -7.84 2.77 -3.56
CA PHE A 113 -8.15 1.44 -4.07
C PHE A 113 -7.72 0.38 -3.05
N ASP A 114 -6.45 0.40 -2.66
CA ASP A 114 -5.88 -0.57 -1.70
C ASP A 114 -6.58 -0.49 -0.35
N TYR A 115 -6.82 0.72 0.15
CA TYR A 115 -7.58 0.95 1.37
C TYR A 115 -8.97 0.30 1.32
N ASN A 116 -9.72 0.52 0.23
CA ASN A 116 -11.07 -0.03 0.08
C ASN A 116 -11.06 -1.55 -0.03
N MET A 117 -10.11 -2.12 -0.77
CA MET A 117 -9.92 -3.56 -0.90
C MET A 117 -9.60 -4.22 0.44
N LEU A 118 -8.66 -3.64 1.22
CA LEU A 118 -8.31 -4.12 2.55
C LEU A 118 -9.48 -3.98 3.53
N ASN A 119 -10.16 -2.84 3.55
CA ASN A 119 -11.32 -2.63 4.42
C ASN A 119 -12.44 -3.65 4.12
N ALA A 120 -12.67 -3.94 2.84
CA ALA A 120 -13.63 -4.97 2.41
C ALA A 120 -13.17 -6.39 2.81
N LEU A 121 -11.88 -6.68 2.73
CA LEU A 121 -11.29 -7.94 3.17
C LEU A 121 -11.57 -8.19 4.66
N TRP A 122 -11.29 -7.21 5.54
CA TRP A 122 -11.58 -7.33 6.98
C TRP A 122 -13.07 -7.50 7.26
N LYS A 123 -13.93 -6.72 6.60
CA LYS A 123 -15.40 -6.84 6.74
C LYS A 123 -15.91 -8.21 6.31
N ARG A 124 -15.41 -8.73 5.20
CA ARG A 124 -15.85 -10.03 4.64
C ARG A 124 -15.54 -11.21 5.56
N HIS A 125 -14.50 -11.09 6.37
CA HIS A 125 -14.06 -12.15 7.27
C HIS A 125 -14.39 -11.92 8.74
N ASP A 126 -15.35 -11.02 9.03
CA ASP A 126 -15.84 -10.70 10.37
C ASP A 126 -14.73 -10.16 11.32
N ALA A 127 -13.72 -9.50 10.74
CA ALA A 127 -12.57 -8.94 11.48
C ALA A 127 -12.54 -7.39 11.46
N TYR A 128 -13.66 -6.73 11.18
CA TYR A 128 -13.68 -5.28 10.98
C TYR A 128 -13.23 -4.49 12.21
N ASP A 129 -13.53 -4.96 13.40
CA ASP A 129 -13.17 -4.30 14.67
C ASP A 129 -11.65 -4.29 14.93
N THR A 130 -10.91 -5.18 14.25
CA THR A 130 -9.45 -5.26 14.34
C THR A 130 -8.74 -4.63 13.13
N PHE A 131 -9.48 -3.96 12.24
CA PHE A 131 -8.87 -3.29 11.08
C PHE A 131 -7.83 -2.27 11.55
N PRO A 132 -6.56 -2.40 11.13
CA PRO A 132 -5.46 -1.72 11.79
C PRO A 132 -5.27 -0.24 11.39
N PHE A 133 -6.13 0.29 10.52
CA PHE A 133 -6.09 1.68 10.06
C PHE A 133 -7.38 2.41 10.38
N GLN A 134 -7.32 3.74 10.48
CA GLN A 134 -8.51 4.56 10.68
C GLN A 134 -9.54 4.38 9.58
N THR A 135 -10.81 4.38 9.97
CA THR A 135 -11.94 4.23 9.07
C THR A 135 -12.80 5.50 9.00
N GLY A 136 -13.69 5.55 8.02
CA GLY A 136 -14.60 6.68 7.84
C GLY A 136 -13.93 7.95 7.31
N PRO A 137 -14.46 9.14 7.66
CA PRO A 137 -13.97 10.41 7.13
C PRO A 137 -12.57 10.79 7.64
N ASN A 138 -12.16 10.24 8.76
CA ASN A 138 -10.89 10.56 9.43
C ASN A 138 -9.74 9.63 9.04
N LYS A 139 -9.92 8.81 7.98
CA LYS A 139 -8.84 7.93 7.52
C LYS A 139 -7.62 8.73 7.06
N PHE A 140 -6.45 8.34 7.53
CA PHE A 140 -5.19 8.92 7.08
C PHE A 140 -4.61 8.13 5.91
N THR A 141 -4.82 8.66 4.70
CA THR A 141 -4.23 8.14 3.47
C THR A 141 -3.46 9.25 2.77
N LEU A 142 -2.33 8.90 2.16
CA LEU A 142 -1.50 9.82 1.39
C LEU A 142 -1.15 9.16 0.05
N ASP A 143 -1.50 9.82 -1.04
CA ASP A 143 -1.26 9.31 -2.40
C ASP A 143 -0.02 9.94 -3.01
N THR A 144 0.92 9.13 -3.49
CA THR A 144 2.13 9.61 -4.19
C THR A 144 1.80 10.37 -5.47
N LYS A 145 0.68 10.05 -6.10
CA LYS A 145 0.16 10.81 -7.23
C LYS A 145 -0.26 12.22 -6.81
N ASP A 146 -0.97 12.37 -5.68
CA ASP A 146 -1.45 13.66 -5.20
C ASP A 146 -0.28 14.56 -4.76
N ILE A 147 0.74 13.98 -4.12
CA ILE A 147 2.00 14.68 -3.84
C ILE A 147 2.64 15.18 -5.15
N THR A 148 2.68 14.32 -6.19
CA THR A 148 3.20 14.72 -7.51
C THR A 148 2.40 15.88 -8.11
N VAL A 149 1.08 15.81 -8.05
CA VAL A 149 0.21 16.88 -8.55
C VAL A 149 0.51 18.19 -7.83
N LEU A 150 0.68 18.16 -6.50
CA LEU A 150 1.06 19.34 -5.73
C LEU A 150 2.41 19.91 -6.18
N ILE A 151 3.42 19.05 -6.35
CA ILE A 151 4.75 19.46 -6.85
C ILE A 151 4.62 20.09 -8.25
N ASP A 152 3.84 19.49 -9.14
CA ASP A 152 3.67 19.96 -10.50
C ASP A 152 2.92 21.32 -10.54
N LEU A 153 1.93 21.53 -9.68
CA LEU A 153 1.26 22.82 -9.51
C LEU A 153 2.22 23.92 -9.05
N CYS A 154 3.08 23.62 -8.08
CA CYS A 154 4.06 24.57 -7.56
C CYS A 154 5.18 24.89 -8.55
N THR A 155 5.56 23.92 -9.41
CA THR A 155 6.67 24.06 -10.36
C THR A 155 6.24 24.42 -11.78
N GLY A 156 4.92 24.47 -12.06
CA GLY A 156 4.39 24.69 -13.40
C GLY A 156 4.60 23.52 -14.37
N LYS A 157 5.02 22.35 -13.87
CA LYS A 157 5.25 21.18 -14.71
C LYS A 157 3.93 20.53 -15.12
N LYS A 158 3.85 20.05 -16.35
CA LYS A 158 2.74 19.24 -16.87
C LYS A 158 3.26 17.85 -17.24
N ARG A 159 2.55 16.80 -16.81
CA ARG A 159 2.84 15.40 -17.13
C ARG A 159 1.71 14.80 -17.97
N GLU A 160 2.06 13.91 -18.87
CA GLU A 160 1.08 13.18 -19.65
C GLU A 160 0.40 12.06 -18.85
N ARG A 161 1.12 11.44 -17.89
CA ARG A 161 0.67 10.30 -17.11
C ARG A 161 1.14 10.38 -15.66
N TYR A 162 0.28 9.91 -14.76
CA TYR A 162 0.52 9.87 -13.32
C TYR A 162 0.46 8.42 -12.76
N ASN A 163 0.66 7.39 -13.59
CA ASN A 163 0.81 6.03 -13.09
C ASN A 163 2.20 5.80 -12.47
N LEU A 164 2.33 4.80 -11.59
CA LEU A 164 3.55 4.52 -10.84
C LEU A 164 4.80 4.45 -11.74
N GLY A 165 4.76 3.67 -12.81
CA GLY A 165 5.92 3.53 -13.72
C GLY A 165 6.37 4.84 -14.37
N SER A 166 5.42 5.73 -14.74
CA SER A 166 5.74 7.05 -15.28
C SER A 166 6.34 7.97 -14.22
N LEU A 167 5.83 7.94 -12.99
CA LEU A 167 6.34 8.75 -11.89
C LEU A 167 7.72 8.29 -11.44
N VAL A 168 7.91 7.01 -11.20
CA VAL A 168 9.20 6.39 -10.87
C VAL A 168 10.28 6.83 -11.85
N LYS A 169 10.01 6.72 -13.17
CA LYS A 169 10.92 7.17 -14.21
C LYS A 169 11.20 8.68 -14.14
N SER A 170 10.17 9.50 -13.92
CA SER A 170 10.30 10.96 -13.95
C SER A 170 11.01 11.55 -12.73
N PHE A 171 10.98 10.84 -11.61
CA PHE A 171 11.70 11.20 -10.38
C PHE A 171 13.07 10.52 -10.27
N GLY A 172 13.51 9.75 -11.27
CA GLY A 172 14.80 9.09 -11.27
C GLY A 172 14.90 7.91 -10.29
N VAL A 173 13.75 7.39 -9.86
CA VAL A 173 13.67 6.20 -9.00
C VAL A 173 13.94 4.95 -9.82
N LYS A 174 14.57 3.95 -9.20
CA LYS A 174 14.89 2.68 -9.88
C LYS A 174 13.60 1.93 -10.23
N SER A 175 13.39 1.69 -11.52
CA SER A 175 12.27 0.86 -11.99
C SER A 175 12.49 -0.61 -11.66
N ARG A 176 11.42 -1.30 -11.29
CA ARG A 176 11.35 -2.73 -10.99
C ARG A 176 10.27 -3.40 -11.83
N LYS A 177 10.10 -4.72 -11.68
CA LYS A 177 9.05 -5.45 -12.37
C LYS A 177 7.70 -5.06 -11.77
N ALA A 178 6.88 -4.32 -12.51
CA ALA A 178 5.55 -3.93 -12.08
C ALA A 178 4.59 -5.12 -11.95
N HIS A 179 3.49 -4.92 -11.21
CA HIS A 179 2.41 -5.88 -10.98
C HIS A 179 2.83 -7.09 -10.14
N ARG A 180 3.64 -6.82 -9.13
CA ARG A 180 3.88 -7.64 -7.94
C ARG A 180 3.86 -6.69 -6.77
N ALA A 181 2.98 -6.92 -5.82
CA ALA A 181 2.72 -5.97 -4.74
C ALA A 181 4.00 -5.56 -3.98
N GLU A 182 4.95 -6.48 -3.77
CA GLU A 182 6.23 -6.15 -3.12
C GLU A 182 7.07 -5.18 -3.95
N GLU A 183 7.20 -5.40 -5.25
CA GLU A 183 8.00 -4.53 -6.13
C GLU A 183 7.35 -3.15 -6.28
N ASP A 184 6.00 -3.10 -6.33
CA ASP A 184 5.26 -1.85 -6.43
C ASP A 184 5.30 -1.08 -5.10
N VAL A 185 5.28 -1.74 -3.94
CA VAL A 185 5.54 -1.14 -2.62
C VAL A 185 6.94 -0.52 -2.55
N ILE A 186 7.97 -1.23 -3.02
CA ILE A 186 9.34 -0.70 -3.02
C ILE A 186 9.44 0.54 -3.92
N MET A 187 8.89 0.49 -5.13
CA MET A 187 8.87 1.63 -6.04
C MET A 187 8.10 2.82 -5.45
N THR A 188 6.95 2.57 -4.85
CA THR A 188 6.10 3.60 -4.22
C THR A 188 6.80 4.22 -3.02
N LYS A 189 7.47 3.42 -2.18
CA LYS A 189 8.29 3.90 -1.07
C LYS A 189 9.43 4.79 -1.55
N ASP A 190 10.20 4.34 -2.54
CA ASP A 190 11.34 5.10 -3.06
C ASP A 190 10.86 6.41 -3.72
N LEU A 191 9.71 6.39 -4.41
CA LEU A 191 9.07 7.57 -4.95
C LEU A 191 8.65 8.54 -3.84
N LEU A 192 7.95 8.06 -2.80
CA LEU A 192 7.56 8.85 -1.64
C LEU A 192 8.75 9.56 -1.01
N LEU A 193 9.82 8.82 -0.71
CA LEU A 193 11.03 9.38 -0.09
C LEU A 193 11.68 10.44 -0.97
N THR A 194 11.73 10.20 -2.29
CA THR A 194 12.26 11.19 -3.26
C THR A 194 11.41 12.45 -3.32
N GLN A 195 10.09 12.33 -3.23
CA GLN A 195 9.16 13.46 -3.22
C GLN A 195 9.24 14.26 -1.92
N LEU A 196 9.39 13.58 -0.78
CA LEU A 196 9.40 14.22 0.53
C LEU A 196 10.74 14.88 0.89
N ALA A 197 11.87 14.40 0.36
CA ALA A 197 13.18 14.92 0.71
C ALA A 197 13.30 16.44 0.58
N PRO A 198 12.99 17.07 -0.57
CA PRO A 198 13.05 18.53 -0.70
C PRO A 198 11.97 19.24 0.11
N LEU A 199 10.78 18.64 0.27
CA LEU A 199 9.70 19.21 1.06
C LEU A 199 10.03 19.24 2.55
N LYS A 200 10.68 18.18 3.07
CA LYS A 200 11.07 18.11 4.48
C LYS A 200 12.00 19.26 4.87
N GLU A 201 13.00 19.58 4.06
CA GLU A 201 13.93 20.68 4.31
C GLU A 201 13.19 22.02 4.39
N VAL A 202 12.35 22.31 3.38
CA VAL A 202 11.60 23.56 3.29
C VAL A 202 10.58 23.70 4.42
N LEU A 203 9.82 22.63 4.70
CA LEU A 203 8.76 22.66 5.72
C LEU A 203 9.34 22.78 7.13
N VAL A 204 10.42 22.06 7.44
CA VAL A 204 11.09 22.15 8.74
C VAL A 204 11.56 23.56 8.98
N GLU A 205 12.19 24.22 8.00
CA GLU A 205 12.65 25.61 8.15
C GLU A 205 11.47 26.61 8.25
N ALA A 206 10.46 26.47 7.38
CA ALA A 206 9.30 27.37 7.35
C ALA A 206 8.45 27.32 8.62
N PHE A 207 8.32 26.13 9.24
CA PHE A 207 7.47 25.90 10.40
C PHE A 207 8.24 25.77 11.73
N LYS A 208 9.56 25.93 11.73
CA LYS A 208 10.41 25.86 12.91
C LYS A 208 9.87 26.69 14.10
N ASN A 209 9.39 27.91 13.81
CA ASN A 209 8.83 28.80 14.81
C ASN A 209 7.36 28.52 15.18
N CYS A 210 6.69 27.62 14.50
CA CYS A 210 5.29 27.28 14.73
C CYS A 210 5.12 26.16 15.76
N TYR A 211 6.15 25.30 15.92
CA TYR A 211 6.11 24.13 16.77
C TYR A 211 6.90 24.26 18.07
N ASP A 212 7.66 25.37 18.24
CA ASP A 212 8.41 25.70 19.46
C ASP A 212 7.58 26.51 20.48
N LYS A 213 6.26 26.53 20.31
CA LYS A 213 5.28 27.10 21.25
C LYS A 213 4.43 25.97 21.85
#